data_bc7e94764f454f4410dfb3c600270c1a
#
_entry.id   bc7e94764f454f4410dfb3c600270c1a
#
_cell.length_a   1.000
_cell.length_b   1.000
_cell.length_c   1.000
_cell.angle_alpha   90.00
_cell.angle_beta   90.00
_cell.angle_gamma   90.00
#
_symmetry.space_group_name_H-M   'P 1'
#
loop_
_entity.id
_entity.type
_entity.pdbx_description
1 polymer ?
#
loop_
_entity_poly.entity_id
_entity_poly.type
_entity_poly.pdbx_seq_one_letter_code
_entity_poly.pdbx_strand_id
1 'polypeptide(L)'
;MSNGLTRREFLKLAAVAAGGMATMGGVQSLLISRSVAASASGMLITSAEDLIVPVVCSLCPSGCGILTRVADGNAVNLEGNPMHPINLGALCPKGQAAPELLYNPDRLTSPLQRVGDRGAGQWQPITWDKATQLVAQKLNDLRTKGQPERAALMHGEARGQLLPFFERFMQAVGSPNTISNESLNVAAAKLGMYLTQGIYDLPAYDLENSHYVLAFGANLLEAGPVVQRTVTGYSYMRRGRAERGKVVVIDPRQGISGAKADE
;
A
#
# COMPACT_ATOMS: atom_id res chain seq x y z
N MET A 1 -0.56 -36.63 -29.68
CA MET A 1 -0.68 -35.66 -30.75
C MET A 1 -1.52 -34.48 -30.20
N SER A 2 -0.87 -33.43 -29.75
CA SER A 2 -1.53 -32.23 -29.19
C SER A 2 -1.85 -31.24 -30.30
N ASN A 3 -3.12 -31.16 -30.68
CA ASN A 3 -3.57 -30.14 -31.60
C ASN A 3 -3.63 -28.78 -30.86
N GLY A 4 -2.51 -28.07 -30.81
CA GLY A 4 -2.45 -26.71 -30.35
C GLY A 4 -3.10 -25.77 -31.38
N LEU A 5 -3.96 -24.87 -30.89
CA LEU A 5 -4.56 -23.79 -31.70
C LEU A 5 -3.47 -22.93 -32.36
N THR A 6 -3.59 -22.73 -33.66
CA THR A 6 -2.68 -21.83 -34.38
C THR A 6 -2.97 -20.37 -34.02
N ARG A 7 -1.97 -19.46 -34.15
CA ARG A 7 -2.14 -18.00 -33.91
C ARG A 7 -3.33 -17.40 -34.67
N ARG A 8 -3.60 -17.91 -35.89
CA ARG A 8 -4.70 -17.44 -36.73
C ARG A 8 -6.07 -17.91 -36.19
N GLU A 9 -6.16 -19.10 -35.62
CA GLU A 9 -7.39 -19.61 -34.99
C GLU A 9 -7.64 -18.90 -33.66
N PHE A 10 -6.60 -18.61 -32.89
CA PHE A 10 -6.71 -17.78 -31.69
C PHE A 10 -7.24 -16.37 -32.00
N LEU A 11 -6.71 -15.71 -33.03
CA LEU A 11 -7.17 -14.38 -33.43
C LEU A 11 -8.61 -14.39 -33.96
N LYS A 12 -9.04 -15.43 -34.65
CA LYS A 12 -10.44 -15.60 -35.08
C LYS A 12 -11.38 -15.80 -33.89
N LEU A 13 -11.00 -16.59 -32.93
CA LEU A 13 -11.76 -16.77 -31.68
C LEU A 13 -11.85 -15.47 -30.87
N ALA A 14 -10.75 -14.71 -30.76
CA ALA A 14 -10.72 -13.42 -30.10
C ALA A 14 -11.63 -12.37 -30.79
N ALA A 15 -11.68 -12.37 -32.14
CA ALA A 15 -12.52 -11.48 -32.91
C ALA A 15 -14.03 -11.81 -32.75
N VAL A 16 -14.37 -13.09 -32.66
CA VAL A 16 -15.75 -13.55 -32.40
C VAL A 16 -16.16 -13.19 -30.97
N ALA A 17 -15.28 -13.35 -30.00
CA ALA A 17 -15.53 -12.96 -28.61
C ALA A 17 -15.70 -11.43 -28.46
N ALA A 18 -14.92 -10.63 -29.18
CA ALA A 18 -15.04 -9.17 -29.17
C ALA A 18 -16.32 -8.68 -29.88
N GLY A 19 -16.74 -9.34 -30.98
CA GLY A 19 -17.99 -9.05 -31.69
C GLY A 19 -19.24 -9.41 -30.87
N GLY A 20 -19.19 -10.50 -30.10
CA GLY A 20 -20.28 -10.91 -29.21
C GLY A 20 -20.48 -9.96 -28.01
N MET A 21 -19.42 -9.30 -27.53
CA MET A 21 -19.51 -8.32 -26.44
C MET A 21 -20.15 -6.99 -26.85
N ALA A 22 -20.06 -6.61 -28.12
CA ALA A 22 -20.67 -5.37 -28.62
C ALA A 22 -22.20 -5.40 -28.62
N THR A 23 -22.82 -6.57 -28.70
CA THR A 23 -24.27 -6.74 -28.65
C THR A 23 -24.84 -6.93 -27.24
N MET A 24 -24.01 -7.21 -26.24
CA MET A 24 -24.38 -7.38 -24.83
C MET A 24 -24.07 -6.17 -23.94
N GLY A 25 -23.63 -5.05 -24.51
CA GLY A 25 -23.21 -3.84 -23.78
C GLY A 25 -24.27 -3.25 -22.84
N GLY A 26 -25.55 -3.47 -23.13
CA GLY A 26 -26.67 -2.98 -22.29
C GLY A 26 -26.83 -3.76 -20.98
N VAL A 27 -26.56 -5.06 -20.97
CA VAL A 27 -26.75 -5.91 -19.78
C VAL A 27 -25.52 -5.83 -18.86
N GLN A 28 -24.34 -5.68 -19.44
CA GLN A 28 -23.08 -5.62 -18.70
C GLN A 28 -22.90 -4.29 -17.93
N SER A 29 -23.40 -3.17 -18.50
CA SER A 29 -23.42 -1.89 -17.79
C SER A 29 -24.36 -1.90 -16.58
N LEU A 30 -25.47 -2.65 -16.65
CA LEU A 30 -26.40 -2.81 -15.52
C LEU A 30 -25.81 -3.70 -14.41
N LEU A 31 -25.04 -4.72 -14.77
CA LEU A 31 -24.38 -5.60 -13.80
C LEU A 31 -23.19 -4.90 -13.13
N ILE A 32 -22.42 -4.12 -13.88
CA ILE A 32 -21.31 -3.30 -13.32
C ILE A 32 -21.87 -2.20 -12.42
N SER A 33 -22.97 -1.55 -12.81
CA SER A 33 -23.62 -0.53 -11.97
C SER A 33 -24.18 -1.11 -10.66
N ARG A 34 -24.69 -2.35 -10.68
CA ARG A 34 -25.15 -3.03 -9.46
C ARG A 34 -23.97 -3.46 -8.57
N SER A 35 -22.86 -3.94 -9.14
CA SER A 35 -21.67 -4.31 -8.38
C SER A 35 -21.02 -3.08 -7.72
N VAL A 36 -20.98 -1.94 -8.41
CA VAL A 36 -20.45 -0.68 -7.85
C VAL A 36 -21.35 -0.12 -6.74
N ALA A 37 -22.68 -0.21 -6.91
CA ALA A 37 -23.62 0.23 -5.87
C ALA A 37 -23.56 -0.64 -4.60
N ALA A 38 -23.31 -1.96 -4.74
CA ALA A 38 -23.16 -2.86 -3.62
C ALA A 38 -21.80 -2.70 -2.89
N SER A 39 -20.75 -2.22 -3.59
CA SER A 39 -19.46 -1.88 -2.97
C SER A 39 -19.55 -0.72 -1.98
N ALA A 40 -20.52 0.18 -2.14
CA ALA A 40 -20.81 1.24 -1.17
C ALA A 40 -21.36 0.71 0.17
N SER A 41 -21.85 -0.54 0.20
CA SER A 41 -22.38 -1.21 1.39
C SER A 41 -21.35 -2.09 2.11
N GLY A 42 -20.07 -2.05 1.72
CA GLY A 42 -18.96 -2.62 2.46
C GLY A 42 -18.68 -4.10 2.26
N MET A 43 -19.54 -4.87 1.59
CA MET A 43 -19.32 -6.31 1.41
C MET A 43 -20.05 -6.84 0.17
N LEU A 44 -19.31 -7.40 -0.78
CA LEU A 44 -19.85 -8.12 -1.95
C LEU A 44 -19.71 -9.62 -1.72
N ILE A 45 -20.84 -10.31 -1.66
CA ILE A 45 -20.88 -11.79 -1.74
C ILE A 45 -21.02 -12.14 -3.22
N THR A 46 -20.00 -12.75 -3.81
CA THR A 46 -19.93 -13.11 -5.23
C THR A 46 -20.44 -14.53 -5.50
N SER A 47 -20.42 -15.38 -4.48
CA SER A 47 -21.03 -16.70 -4.41
C SER A 47 -21.43 -16.98 -2.97
N ALA A 48 -22.09 -18.10 -2.68
CA ALA A 48 -22.45 -18.48 -1.31
C ALA A 48 -21.23 -18.66 -0.38
N GLU A 49 -20.03 -18.78 -0.94
CA GLU A 49 -18.78 -19.09 -0.25
C GLU A 49 -17.68 -18.01 -0.42
N ASP A 50 -17.83 -17.06 -1.37
CA ASP A 50 -16.84 -16.03 -1.67
C ASP A 50 -17.23 -14.69 -1.05
N LEU A 51 -16.31 -14.09 -0.31
CA LEU A 51 -16.46 -12.80 0.34
C LEU A 51 -15.47 -11.77 -0.25
N ILE A 52 -15.94 -10.58 -0.59
CA ILE A 52 -15.06 -9.45 -0.95
C ILE A 52 -14.92 -8.51 0.23
N VAL A 53 -13.71 -8.40 0.75
CA VAL A 53 -13.39 -7.55 1.91
C VAL A 53 -12.57 -6.35 1.45
N PRO A 54 -13.09 -5.11 1.58
CA PRO A 54 -12.30 -3.92 1.32
C PRO A 54 -11.29 -3.69 2.44
N VAL A 55 -10.02 -3.52 2.08
CA VAL A 55 -8.92 -3.27 3.00
C VAL A 55 -7.96 -2.23 2.44
N VAL A 56 -7.00 -1.79 3.25
CA VAL A 56 -5.93 -0.87 2.84
C VAL A 56 -4.59 -1.59 2.86
N CYS A 57 -3.82 -1.44 1.78
CA CYS A 57 -2.47 -2.01 1.66
C CYS A 57 -1.51 -1.33 2.64
N SER A 58 -0.77 -2.13 3.41
CA SER A 58 0.22 -1.67 4.39
C SER A 58 1.68 -1.90 3.95
N LEU A 59 1.93 -2.34 2.71
CA LEU A 59 3.28 -2.71 2.24
C LEU A 59 4.18 -1.51 1.92
N CYS A 60 3.63 -0.34 1.74
CA CYS A 60 4.38 0.90 1.48
C CYS A 60 3.54 2.13 1.85
N PRO A 61 4.11 3.35 1.85
CA PRO A 61 3.41 4.58 2.21
C PRO A 61 2.18 4.93 1.38
N SER A 62 1.98 4.36 0.19
CA SER A 62 0.87 4.72 -0.70
C SER A 62 -0.53 4.46 -0.11
N GLY A 63 -0.71 3.45 0.76
CA GLY A 63 -2.02 3.18 1.36
C GLY A 63 -3.11 2.87 0.34
N CYS A 64 -2.82 2.11 -0.70
CA CYS A 64 -3.77 1.76 -1.75
C CYS A 64 -4.97 0.98 -1.18
N GLY A 65 -6.16 1.30 -1.63
CA GLY A 65 -7.35 0.51 -1.34
C GLY A 65 -7.34 -0.79 -2.13
N ILE A 66 -7.69 -1.87 -1.47
CA ILE A 66 -7.71 -3.23 -2.01
C ILE A 66 -9.10 -3.83 -1.81
N LEU A 67 -9.54 -4.60 -2.78
CA LEU A 67 -10.64 -5.56 -2.66
C LEU A 67 -10.02 -6.94 -2.54
N THR A 68 -10.16 -7.55 -1.38
CA THR A 68 -9.64 -8.88 -1.10
C THR A 68 -10.75 -9.91 -1.28
N ARG A 69 -10.57 -10.83 -2.21
CA ARG A 69 -11.44 -12.00 -2.35
C ARG A 69 -10.99 -13.06 -1.35
N VAL A 70 -11.94 -13.45 -0.52
CA VAL A 70 -11.76 -14.51 0.49
C VAL A 70 -12.63 -15.70 0.09
N ALA A 71 -12.02 -16.84 -0.14
CA ALA A 71 -12.66 -18.11 -0.41
C ALA A 71 -12.24 -19.13 0.65
N ASP A 72 -13.19 -19.87 1.22
CA ASP A 72 -12.96 -20.85 2.30
C ASP A 72 -12.13 -20.28 3.46
N GLY A 73 -12.36 -19.00 3.83
CA GLY A 73 -11.63 -18.32 4.88
C GLY A 73 -10.22 -17.86 4.51
N ASN A 74 -9.78 -18.06 3.28
CA ASN A 74 -8.46 -17.68 2.79
C ASN A 74 -8.51 -16.51 1.81
N ALA A 75 -7.60 -15.56 1.93
CA ALA A 75 -7.41 -14.49 0.95
C ALA A 75 -6.74 -15.07 -0.30
N VAL A 76 -7.48 -15.19 -1.40
CA VAL A 76 -7.04 -15.85 -2.63
C VAL A 76 -6.68 -14.88 -3.76
N ASN A 77 -7.21 -13.67 -3.73
CA ASN A 77 -6.92 -12.65 -4.74
C ASN A 77 -7.03 -11.25 -4.15
N LEU A 78 -6.19 -10.34 -4.63
CA LEU A 78 -6.22 -8.93 -4.27
C LEU A 78 -6.24 -8.07 -5.54
N GLU A 79 -7.21 -7.18 -5.59
CA GLU A 79 -7.37 -6.21 -6.67
C GLU A 79 -7.42 -4.80 -6.12
N GLY A 80 -7.04 -3.82 -6.94
CA GLY A 80 -7.18 -2.41 -6.54
C GLY A 80 -8.65 -2.02 -6.44
N ASN A 81 -9.01 -1.30 -5.38
CA ASN A 81 -10.35 -0.77 -5.19
C ASN A 81 -10.57 0.45 -6.10
N PRO A 82 -11.47 0.40 -7.11
CA PRO A 82 -11.72 1.51 -8.01
C PRO A 82 -12.36 2.73 -7.32
N MET A 83 -13.00 2.53 -6.17
CA MET A 83 -13.60 3.62 -5.39
C MET A 83 -12.60 4.31 -4.46
N HIS A 84 -11.37 3.79 -4.34
CA HIS A 84 -10.38 4.36 -3.44
C HIS A 84 -9.62 5.51 -4.13
N PRO A 85 -9.58 6.73 -3.53
CA PRO A 85 -9.09 7.94 -4.20
C PRO A 85 -7.59 7.93 -4.50
N ILE A 86 -6.81 7.09 -3.82
CA ILE A 86 -5.35 7.02 -4.01
C ILE A 86 -4.98 6.23 -5.26
N ASN A 87 -5.56 5.06 -5.45
CA ASN A 87 -5.11 4.15 -6.51
C ASN A 87 -6.13 3.90 -7.63
N LEU A 88 -7.38 4.34 -7.47
CA LEU A 88 -8.43 4.30 -8.50
C LEU A 88 -8.50 2.95 -9.25
N GLY A 89 -8.41 1.85 -8.51
CA GLY A 89 -8.41 0.50 -9.07
C GLY A 89 -7.04 -0.06 -9.46
N ALA A 90 -5.99 0.75 -9.53
CA ALA A 90 -4.64 0.26 -9.79
C ALA A 90 -4.04 -0.41 -8.54
N LEU A 91 -3.31 -1.51 -8.73
CA LEU A 91 -2.55 -2.16 -7.66
C LEU A 91 -1.18 -2.59 -8.19
N CYS A 92 -0.12 -2.25 -7.46
CA CYS A 92 1.24 -2.60 -7.86
C CYS A 92 1.54 -4.10 -7.62
N PRO A 93 2.59 -4.66 -8.24
CA PRO A 93 2.95 -6.08 -8.06
C PRO A 93 3.15 -6.49 -6.59
N LYS A 94 3.68 -5.60 -5.74
CA LYS A 94 3.82 -5.88 -4.29
C LYS A 94 2.45 -6.10 -3.63
N GLY A 95 1.48 -5.26 -3.96
CA GLY A 95 0.12 -5.40 -3.43
C GLY A 95 -0.56 -6.67 -3.93
N GLN A 96 -0.36 -7.04 -5.20
CA GLN A 96 -0.90 -8.27 -5.77
C GLN A 96 -0.26 -9.52 -5.15
N ALA A 97 1.03 -9.49 -4.83
CA ALA A 97 1.76 -10.58 -4.20
C ALA A 97 1.60 -10.63 -2.65
N ALA A 98 0.79 -9.77 -2.05
CA ALA A 98 0.62 -9.76 -0.59
C ALA A 98 0.09 -11.08 0.01
N PRO A 99 -0.72 -11.90 -0.68
CA PRO A 99 -1.09 -13.23 -0.18
C PRO A 99 0.11 -14.13 0.09
N GLU A 100 1.18 -14.04 -0.72
CA GLU A 100 2.41 -14.82 -0.50
C GLU A 100 3.12 -14.46 0.81
N LEU A 101 3.03 -13.18 1.23
CA LEU A 101 3.52 -12.75 2.53
C LEU A 101 2.62 -13.23 3.68
N LEU A 102 1.29 -13.27 3.46
CA LEU A 102 0.33 -13.73 4.46
C LEU A 102 0.49 -15.22 4.74
N TYR A 103 0.70 -16.00 3.69
CA TYR A 103 0.80 -17.47 3.76
C TYR A 103 2.25 -17.97 3.68
N ASN A 104 3.23 -17.09 3.91
CA ASN A 104 4.63 -17.49 3.95
C ASN A 104 4.85 -18.56 5.04
N PRO A 105 5.45 -19.73 4.69
CA PRO A 105 5.67 -20.81 5.65
C PRO A 105 6.59 -20.44 6.82
N ASP A 106 7.46 -19.44 6.63
CA ASP A 106 8.37 -18.95 7.69
C ASP A 106 7.72 -17.85 8.54
N ARG A 107 6.44 -17.53 8.32
CA ARG A 107 5.74 -16.54 9.10
C ARG A 107 5.58 -16.97 10.56
N LEU A 108 5.93 -16.07 11.48
CA LEU A 108 5.69 -16.27 12.92
C LEU A 108 4.18 -16.33 13.20
N THR A 109 3.71 -17.44 13.76
CA THR A 109 2.29 -17.67 14.07
C THR A 109 1.97 -17.52 15.56
N SER A 110 2.99 -17.39 16.41
CA SER A 110 2.85 -17.19 17.85
C SER A 110 3.92 -16.19 18.35
N PRO A 111 3.68 -15.55 19.52
CA PRO A 111 4.72 -14.76 20.16
C PRO A 111 5.92 -15.62 20.55
N LEU A 112 7.12 -15.05 20.42
CA LEU A 112 8.37 -15.72 20.77
C LEU A 112 9.06 -14.98 21.91
N GLN A 113 9.48 -15.74 22.92
CA GLN A 113 10.35 -15.25 23.99
C GLN A 113 11.78 -15.73 23.77
N ARG A 114 12.75 -14.82 23.86
CA ARG A 114 14.14 -15.21 23.81
C ARG A 114 14.54 -15.94 25.10
N VAL A 115 15.18 -17.10 24.97
CA VAL A 115 15.64 -17.93 26.09
C VAL A 115 17.16 -18.05 26.19
N GLY A 116 17.87 -17.66 25.14
CA GLY A 116 19.34 -17.62 25.12
C GLY A 116 19.91 -16.20 25.27
N ASP A 117 21.22 -16.12 25.20
CA ASP A 117 21.95 -14.85 25.21
C ASP A 117 21.60 -14.00 23.98
N ARG A 118 21.87 -12.68 24.08
CA ARG A 118 21.67 -11.78 22.96
C ARG A 118 22.56 -12.21 21.77
N GLY A 119 21.95 -12.46 20.62
CA GLY A 119 22.64 -12.92 19.42
C GLY A 119 22.66 -14.46 19.23
N ALA A 120 22.32 -15.25 20.24
CA ALA A 120 22.29 -16.71 20.15
C ALA A 120 21.14 -17.27 19.27
N GLY A 121 20.15 -16.45 18.94
CA GLY A 121 19.01 -16.87 18.09
C GLY A 121 18.08 -17.91 18.72
N GLN A 122 18.14 -18.10 20.04
CA GLN A 122 17.32 -19.09 20.75
C GLN A 122 16.01 -18.49 21.21
N TRP A 123 14.89 -19.06 20.69
CA TRP A 123 13.54 -18.55 20.93
C TRP A 123 12.62 -19.68 21.35
N GLN A 124 11.66 -19.37 22.22
CA GLN A 124 10.60 -20.27 22.66
C GLN A 124 9.24 -19.64 22.36
N PRO A 125 8.30 -20.37 21.73
CA PRO A 125 6.92 -19.93 21.59
C PRO A 125 6.26 -19.77 22.97
N ILE A 126 5.49 -18.68 23.14
CA ILE A 126 4.68 -18.41 24.35
C ILE A 126 3.25 -18.03 23.92
N THR A 127 2.33 -18.07 24.87
CA THR A 127 0.96 -17.60 24.63
C THR A 127 0.87 -16.09 24.56
N TRP A 128 -0.15 -15.57 23.90
CA TRP A 128 -0.44 -14.13 23.85
C TRP A 128 -0.65 -13.52 25.25
N ASP A 129 -1.32 -14.24 26.15
CA ASP A 129 -1.53 -13.78 27.52
C ASP A 129 -0.18 -13.62 28.25
N LYS A 130 0.71 -14.59 28.08
CA LYS A 130 2.05 -14.51 28.67
C LYS A 130 2.86 -13.34 28.08
N ALA A 131 2.81 -13.16 26.77
CA ALA A 131 3.51 -12.06 26.10
C ALA A 131 3.00 -10.69 26.60
N THR A 132 1.68 -10.52 26.66
CA THR A 132 1.04 -9.28 27.13
C THR A 132 1.38 -9.01 28.59
N GLN A 133 1.32 -10.02 29.46
CA GLN A 133 1.70 -9.89 30.87
C GLN A 133 3.16 -9.46 31.05
N LEU A 134 4.08 -10.07 30.29
CA LEU A 134 5.52 -9.72 30.35
C LEU A 134 5.77 -8.26 29.95
N VAL A 135 5.13 -7.79 28.88
CA VAL A 135 5.25 -6.39 28.44
C VAL A 135 4.65 -5.45 29.47
N ALA A 136 3.42 -5.74 29.94
CA ALA A 136 2.73 -4.92 30.94
C ALA A 136 3.53 -4.82 32.25
N GLN A 137 4.10 -5.93 32.72
CA GLN A 137 4.95 -5.94 33.90
C GLN A 137 6.17 -5.06 33.73
N LYS A 138 6.88 -5.17 32.61
CA LYS A 138 8.08 -4.33 32.33
C LYS A 138 7.76 -2.84 32.31
N LEU A 139 6.67 -2.46 31.67
CA LEU A 139 6.23 -1.06 31.65
C LEU A 139 5.83 -0.56 33.04
N ASN A 140 5.12 -1.39 33.82
CA ASN A 140 4.74 -1.05 35.18
C ASN A 140 5.97 -0.92 36.09
N ASP A 141 6.95 -1.80 35.96
CA ASP A 141 8.21 -1.73 36.74
C ASP A 141 8.94 -0.40 36.50
N LEU A 142 8.98 0.07 35.24
CA LEU A 142 9.58 1.36 34.89
C LEU A 142 8.80 2.53 35.52
N ARG A 143 7.48 2.50 35.45
CA ARG A 143 6.62 3.52 36.09
C ARG A 143 6.79 3.55 37.60
N THR A 144 6.81 2.39 38.25
CA THR A 144 6.97 2.27 39.73
C THR A 144 8.34 2.78 40.18
N LYS A 145 9.38 2.62 39.34
CA LYS A 145 10.73 3.14 39.59
C LYS A 145 10.87 4.64 39.28
N GLY A 146 9.82 5.29 38.78
CA GLY A 146 9.88 6.70 38.37
C GLY A 146 10.75 6.93 37.13
N GLN A 147 10.90 5.92 36.27
CA GLN A 147 11.77 5.94 35.09
C GLN A 147 10.99 5.57 33.79
N PRO A 148 9.80 6.09 33.55
CA PRO A 148 9.01 5.74 32.36
C PRO A 148 9.69 6.14 31.05
N GLU A 149 10.54 7.17 31.07
CA GLU A 149 11.33 7.65 29.92
C GLU A 149 12.31 6.59 29.39
N ARG A 150 12.60 5.54 30.15
CA ARG A 150 13.41 4.41 29.66
C ARG A 150 12.66 3.46 28.73
N ALA A 151 11.33 3.60 28.62
CA ALA A 151 10.56 2.95 27.57
C ALA A 151 10.66 3.77 26.29
N ALA A 152 10.86 3.12 25.15
CA ALA A 152 10.80 3.74 23.85
C ALA A 152 9.96 2.89 22.89
N LEU A 153 9.14 3.53 22.08
CA LEU A 153 8.38 2.91 21.01
C LEU A 153 9.02 3.27 19.68
N MET A 154 9.50 2.26 18.98
CA MET A 154 9.95 2.41 17.59
C MET A 154 8.87 1.82 16.67
N HIS A 155 8.46 2.57 15.69
CA HIS A 155 7.47 2.11 14.72
C HIS A 155 7.92 2.39 13.29
N GLY A 156 7.44 1.56 12.36
CA GLY A 156 7.53 1.82 10.94
C GLY A 156 6.54 2.92 10.53
N GLU A 157 6.23 2.98 9.26
CA GLU A 157 5.23 3.91 8.76
C GLU A 157 3.85 3.58 9.33
N ALA A 158 3.45 4.34 10.35
CA ALA A 158 2.11 4.27 10.93
C ALA A 158 1.17 5.19 10.15
N ARG A 159 -0.07 4.75 9.94
CA ARG A 159 -1.07 5.50 9.18
C ARG A 159 -2.42 5.53 9.88
N GLY A 160 -3.25 6.49 9.46
CA GLY A 160 -4.58 6.68 9.99
C GLY A 160 -4.55 6.79 11.51
N GLN A 161 -5.35 5.99 12.18
CA GLN A 161 -5.48 6.03 13.64
C GLN A 161 -4.31 5.37 14.41
N LEU A 162 -3.39 4.69 13.73
CA LEU A 162 -2.32 3.96 14.40
C LEU A 162 -1.29 4.92 15.02
N LEU A 163 -0.95 6.01 14.34
CA LEU A 163 -0.01 7.00 14.86
C LEU A 163 -0.54 7.72 16.11
N PRO A 164 -1.74 8.33 16.12
CA PRO A 164 -2.33 8.90 17.35
C PRO A 164 -2.50 7.87 18.46
N PHE A 165 -2.74 6.59 18.12
CA PHE A 165 -2.81 5.52 19.09
C PHE A 165 -1.46 5.28 19.78
N PHE A 166 -0.37 5.24 19.03
CA PHE A 166 0.99 5.09 19.58
C PHE A 166 1.37 6.25 20.48
N GLU A 167 1.10 7.47 20.04
CA GLU A 167 1.35 8.68 20.85
C GLU A 167 0.57 8.64 22.18
N ARG A 168 -0.72 8.34 22.11
CA ARG A 168 -1.58 8.21 23.28
C ARG A 168 -1.12 7.09 24.21
N PHE A 169 -0.69 5.95 23.66
CA PHE A 169 -0.16 4.85 24.46
C PHE A 169 1.11 5.26 25.20
N MET A 170 2.06 5.91 24.53
CA MET A 170 3.31 6.35 25.15
C MET A 170 3.09 7.47 26.18
N GLN A 171 2.15 8.38 25.94
CA GLN A 171 1.72 9.36 26.94
C GLN A 171 1.13 8.67 28.19
N ALA A 172 0.31 7.65 28.01
CA ALA A 172 -0.25 6.87 29.14
C ALA A 172 0.84 6.09 29.90
N VAL A 173 1.88 5.61 29.23
CA VAL A 173 3.08 5.02 29.86
C VAL A 173 3.88 6.08 30.63
N GLY A 174 3.85 7.32 30.22
CA GLY A 174 4.62 8.44 30.76
C GLY A 174 5.96 8.66 30.09
N SER A 175 6.16 8.11 28.86
CA SER A 175 7.39 8.28 28.12
C SER A 175 7.21 9.18 26.89
N PRO A 176 8.14 10.14 26.65
CA PRO A 176 8.12 10.97 25.44
C PRO A 176 8.79 10.28 24.23
N ASN A 177 9.32 9.07 24.40
CA ASN A 177 10.21 8.44 23.42
C ASN A 177 9.42 7.63 22.38
N THR A 178 8.85 8.32 21.41
CA THR A 178 8.27 7.71 20.20
C THR A 178 9.15 8.02 19.00
N ILE A 179 9.64 6.99 18.31
CA ILE A 179 10.60 7.09 17.22
C ILE A 179 10.01 6.44 15.97
N SER A 180 9.88 7.23 14.91
CA SER A 180 9.51 6.70 13.61
C SER A 180 10.77 6.35 12.79
N ASN A 181 10.67 5.36 11.91
CA ASN A 181 11.74 5.03 10.97
C ASN A 181 11.65 5.86 9.68
N GLU A 182 11.12 7.08 9.76
CA GLU A 182 11.03 7.96 8.61
C GLU A 182 12.41 8.12 7.93
N SER A 183 12.46 7.92 6.63
CA SER A 183 13.73 8.05 5.91
C SER A 183 14.25 9.49 5.93
N LEU A 184 15.56 9.66 5.89
CA LEU A 184 16.20 10.99 5.82
C LEU A 184 15.68 11.81 4.63
N ASN A 185 15.38 11.15 3.51
CA ASN A 185 14.84 11.82 2.32
C ASN A 185 13.44 12.40 2.58
N VAL A 186 12.58 11.67 3.30
CA VAL A 186 11.23 12.15 3.67
C VAL A 186 11.35 13.31 4.67
N ALA A 187 12.20 13.19 5.68
CA ALA A 187 12.44 14.26 6.64
C ALA A 187 12.99 15.52 5.97
N ALA A 188 13.94 15.38 5.04
CA ALA A 188 14.48 16.49 4.26
C ALA A 188 13.43 17.15 3.37
N ALA A 189 12.56 16.36 2.72
CA ALA A 189 11.46 16.88 1.90
C ALA A 189 10.45 17.68 2.74
N LYS A 190 10.06 17.18 3.93
CA LYS A 190 9.20 17.90 4.87
C LYS A 190 9.84 19.19 5.36
N LEU A 191 11.14 19.15 5.68
CA LEU A 191 11.88 20.36 6.07
C LEU A 191 11.92 21.38 4.92
N GLY A 192 12.17 20.94 3.70
CA GLY A 192 12.12 21.78 2.51
C GLY A 192 10.78 22.46 2.33
N MET A 193 9.68 21.72 2.49
CA MET A 193 8.32 22.27 2.47
C MET A 193 8.08 23.28 3.60
N TYR A 194 8.58 22.98 4.81
CA TYR A 194 8.47 23.90 5.92
C TYR A 194 9.20 25.24 5.65
N LEU A 195 10.42 25.17 5.13
CA LEU A 195 11.22 26.36 4.84
C LEU A 195 10.65 27.20 3.69
N THR A 196 9.99 26.58 2.72
CA THR A 196 9.49 27.27 1.51
C THR A 196 8.01 27.62 1.58
N GLN A 197 7.20 26.80 2.27
CA GLN A 197 5.74 26.91 2.31
C GLN A 197 5.16 27.06 3.72
N GLY A 198 5.99 26.92 4.77
CA GLY A 198 5.54 26.96 6.16
C GLY A 198 4.79 25.70 6.64
N ILE A 199 4.78 24.63 5.86
CA ILE A 199 4.03 23.40 6.15
C ILE A 199 5.02 22.24 6.32
N TYR A 200 5.06 21.62 7.50
CA TYR A 200 5.90 20.44 7.75
C TYR A 200 5.15 19.14 7.38
N ASP A 201 4.99 18.93 6.08
CA ASP A 201 4.37 17.72 5.52
C ASP A 201 4.84 17.49 4.08
N LEU A 202 4.48 16.34 3.49
CA LEU A 202 4.76 16.04 2.09
C LEU A 202 3.69 16.65 1.19
N PRO A 203 4.07 17.26 0.05
CA PRO A 203 3.11 17.80 -0.89
C PRO A 203 2.42 16.69 -1.69
N ALA A 204 1.17 16.92 -2.04
CA ALA A 204 0.47 16.17 -3.06
C ALA A 204 0.62 16.88 -4.41
N TYR A 205 1.07 16.15 -5.43
CA TYR A 205 1.29 16.70 -6.77
C TYR A 205 0.12 16.36 -7.70
N ASP A 206 -0.50 17.38 -8.28
CA ASP A 206 -1.50 17.21 -9.34
C ASP A 206 -0.82 17.06 -10.71
N LEU A 207 -0.28 15.87 -10.97
CA LEU A 207 0.35 15.59 -12.25
C LEU A 207 -0.66 15.46 -13.39
N GLU A 208 -1.89 15.08 -13.10
CA GLU A 208 -2.94 14.92 -14.12
C GLU A 208 -3.19 16.21 -14.89
N ASN A 209 -3.22 17.33 -14.18
CA ASN A 209 -3.49 18.65 -14.74
C ASN A 209 -2.21 19.42 -15.11
N SER A 210 -1.03 18.88 -14.83
CA SER A 210 0.24 19.52 -15.14
C SER A 210 0.56 19.44 -16.64
N HIS A 211 1.06 20.51 -17.23
CA HIS A 211 1.56 20.55 -18.60
C HIS A 211 3.08 20.36 -18.68
N TYR A 212 3.77 20.75 -17.62
CA TYR A 212 5.22 20.67 -17.52
C TYR A 212 5.63 20.29 -16.10
N VAL A 213 6.51 19.31 -15.98
CA VAL A 213 7.08 18.85 -14.70
C VAL A 213 8.59 18.92 -14.78
N LEU A 214 9.20 19.64 -13.86
CA LEU A 214 10.63 19.68 -13.65
C LEU A 214 10.95 18.98 -12.32
N ALA A 215 11.65 17.86 -12.38
CA ALA A 215 11.95 17.03 -11.23
C ALA A 215 13.46 17.03 -10.92
N PHE A 216 13.83 17.46 -9.74
CA PHE A 216 15.20 17.45 -9.23
C PHE A 216 15.38 16.33 -8.22
N GLY A 217 16.14 15.28 -8.57
CA GLY A 217 16.40 14.14 -7.70
C GLY A 217 15.15 13.41 -7.19
N ALA A 218 14.02 13.55 -7.89
CA ALA A 218 12.73 13.04 -7.45
C ALA A 218 12.38 11.71 -8.15
N ASN A 219 12.19 10.66 -7.37
CA ASN A 219 11.79 9.34 -7.86
C ASN A 219 10.27 9.30 -8.13
N LEU A 220 9.81 10.00 -9.18
CA LEU A 220 8.38 10.14 -9.47
C LEU A 220 7.67 8.81 -9.73
N LEU A 221 8.33 7.88 -10.43
CA LEU A 221 7.71 6.63 -10.93
C LEU A 221 8.23 5.35 -10.25
N GLU A 222 9.17 5.46 -9.33
CA GLU A 222 9.86 4.32 -8.72
C GLU A 222 9.51 4.14 -7.24
N ALA A 223 9.52 5.23 -6.51
CA ALA A 223 9.31 5.27 -5.08
C ALA A 223 8.64 6.58 -4.68
N GLY A 224 8.17 6.64 -3.45
CA GLY A 224 7.53 7.85 -2.93
C GLY A 224 6.30 7.50 -2.10
N PRO A 225 5.78 8.49 -1.36
CA PRO A 225 4.68 8.23 -0.43
C PRO A 225 3.39 7.80 -1.13
N VAL A 226 3.16 8.21 -2.40
CA VAL A 226 1.91 7.93 -3.12
C VAL A 226 2.19 7.51 -4.57
N VAL A 227 3.11 6.53 -4.75
CA VAL A 227 3.61 6.14 -6.07
C VAL A 227 2.49 5.76 -7.06
N GLN A 228 1.44 5.06 -6.63
CA GLN A 228 0.36 4.67 -7.53
C GLN A 228 -0.42 5.87 -8.07
N ARG A 229 -0.73 6.84 -7.23
CA ARG A 229 -1.39 8.08 -7.68
C ARG A 229 -0.49 8.87 -8.64
N THR A 230 0.80 8.95 -8.33
CA THR A 230 1.79 9.63 -9.16
C THR A 230 1.92 8.98 -10.54
N VAL A 231 1.99 7.63 -10.60
CA VAL A 231 2.06 6.88 -11.87
C VAL A 231 0.78 7.05 -12.68
N THR A 232 -0.38 7.00 -12.04
CA THR A 232 -1.68 7.22 -12.70
C THR A 232 -1.77 8.65 -13.26
N GLY A 233 -1.43 9.66 -12.47
CA GLY A 233 -1.41 11.06 -12.90
C GLY A 233 -0.41 11.30 -14.05
N TYR A 234 0.78 10.74 -13.96
CA TYR A 234 1.77 10.77 -15.03
C TYR A 234 1.22 10.14 -16.33
N SER A 235 0.59 8.96 -16.23
CA SER A 235 0.02 8.28 -17.38
C SER A 235 -1.06 9.13 -18.07
N TYR A 236 -1.95 9.75 -17.28
CA TYR A 236 -2.97 10.64 -17.81
C TYR A 236 -2.38 11.90 -18.46
N MET A 237 -1.42 12.56 -17.80
CA MET A 237 -0.70 13.72 -18.34
C MET A 237 -0.05 13.40 -19.70
N ARG A 238 0.42 12.18 -19.92
CA ARG A 238 1.16 11.77 -21.12
C ARG A 238 0.28 11.26 -22.26
N ARG A 239 -0.90 10.69 -21.95
CA ARG A 239 -1.75 9.98 -22.93
C ARG A 239 -3.23 10.28 -22.81
N GLY A 240 -3.70 10.75 -21.66
CA GLY A 240 -5.11 10.92 -21.37
C GLY A 240 -5.71 12.27 -21.82
N ARG A 241 -4.93 13.11 -22.50
CA ARG A 241 -5.33 14.48 -22.89
C ARG A 241 -4.82 14.85 -24.28
N ALA A 242 -5.45 15.87 -24.88
CA ALA A 242 -5.13 16.31 -26.24
C ALA A 242 -3.68 16.82 -26.37
N GLU A 243 -3.21 17.59 -25.38
CA GLU A 243 -1.84 18.09 -25.32
C GLU A 243 -1.03 17.25 -24.31
N ARG A 244 0.00 16.58 -24.81
CA ARG A 244 0.91 15.78 -24.02
C ARG A 244 1.75 16.67 -23.12
N GLY A 245 1.72 16.43 -21.80
CA GLY A 245 2.58 17.11 -20.86
C GLY A 245 4.05 16.70 -21.01
N LYS A 246 4.97 17.61 -20.70
CA LYS A 246 6.43 17.40 -20.77
C LYS A 246 7.00 17.13 -19.37
N VAL A 247 7.96 16.20 -19.28
CA VAL A 247 8.68 15.88 -18.04
C VAL A 247 10.18 15.99 -18.28
N VAL A 248 10.83 16.79 -17.46
CA VAL A 248 12.28 16.95 -17.42
C VAL A 248 12.78 16.44 -16.07
N VAL A 249 13.79 15.57 -16.09
CA VAL A 249 14.38 15.00 -14.87
C VAL A 249 15.84 15.35 -14.77
N ILE A 250 16.22 15.97 -13.68
CA ILE A 250 17.60 16.30 -13.33
C ILE A 250 17.98 15.41 -12.14
N ASP A 251 18.73 14.35 -12.41
CA ASP A 251 19.09 13.32 -11.43
C ASP A 251 20.49 12.76 -11.75
N PRO A 252 21.36 12.55 -10.77
CA PRO A 252 22.66 11.90 -10.98
C PRO A 252 22.51 10.41 -11.34
N ARG A 253 21.34 9.82 -11.13
CA ARG A 253 21.03 8.42 -11.43
C ARG A 253 19.92 8.33 -12.47
N GLN A 254 20.16 7.56 -13.53
CA GLN A 254 19.13 7.24 -14.50
C GLN A 254 18.25 6.08 -13.99
N GLY A 255 17.18 6.45 -13.26
CA GLY A 255 16.15 5.51 -12.84
C GLY A 255 14.98 5.43 -13.83
N ILE A 256 13.86 4.82 -13.39
CA ILE A 256 12.64 4.71 -14.22
C ILE A 256 12.10 6.11 -14.57
N SER A 257 12.16 7.06 -13.65
CA SER A 257 11.71 8.44 -13.86
C SER A 257 12.50 9.11 -14.97
N GLY A 258 13.85 9.01 -14.96
CA GLY A 258 14.70 9.52 -16.01
C GLY A 258 14.50 8.79 -17.36
N ALA A 259 14.36 7.46 -17.35
CA ALA A 259 14.10 6.67 -18.55
C ALA A 259 12.74 6.98 -19.23
N LYS A 260 11.81 7.60 -18.50
CA LYS A 260 10.48 8.00 -18.99
C LYS A 260 10.33 9.50 -19.18
N ALA A 261 11.33 10.28 -18.86
CA ALA A 261 11.37 11.72 -19.10
C ALA A 261 11.51 12.05 -20.61
N ASP A 262 11.24 13.29 -20.95
CA ASP A 262 11.49 13.82 -22.30
C ASP A 262 12.92 14.36 -22.40
N GLU A 263 13.45 14.88 -21.27
CA GLU A 263 14.82 15.41 -21.15
C GLU A 263 15.38 15.07 -19.76
#